data_d657d53a109ba36366247405b7c5b2a8
#
_entry.id   d657d53a109ba36366247405b7c5b2a8
#
_cell.length_a   1.000
_cell.length_b   1.000
_cell.length_c   1.000
_cell.angle_alpha   90.00
_cell.angle_beta   90.00
_cell.angle_gamma   90.00
#
_symmetry.space_group_name_H-M   'P 1'
#
loop_
_entity.id
_entity.type
_entity.pdbx_description
1 polymer ?
#
loop_
_entity_poly.entity_id
_entity_poly.type
_entity_poly.pdbx_seq_one_letter_code
_entity_poly.pdbx_strand_id
1 'polypeptide(L)' 'MQKLKELRRYKVLSMRELEALSGVSYNTIWRLETGRTSEARPRSIRSLAGALGVEPHELLKEGSEDA' A
#
# COMPACT_ATOMS: atom_id res chain seq x y z
N MET A 1 7.34 0.47 0.40
CA MET A 1 6.44 -0.53 -0.21
C MET A 1 6.12 -0.17 -1.64
N GLN A 2 6.98 -0.59 -2.51
CA GLN A 2 6.82 -0.25 -3.92
C GLN A 2 5.54 -0.88 -4.50
N LYS A 3 5.22 -2.08 -4.06
CA LYS A 3 4.04 -2.77 -4.56
C LYS A 3 2.77 -2.02 -4.21
N LEU A 4 2.75 -1.35 -3.07
CA LEU A 4 1.60 -0.55 -2.66
C LEU A 4 1.31 0.53 -3.70
N LYS A 5 2.34 1.24 -4.12
CA LYS A 5 2.18 2.30 -5.11
C LYS A 5 1.72 1.72 -6.44
N GLU A 6 2.30 0.59 -6.84
CA GLU A 6 1.94 -0.04 -8.11
C GLU A 6 0.48 -0.46 -8.13
N LEU A 7 0.03 -1.10 -7.05
CA LEU A 7 -1.36 -1.56 -6.98
C LEU A 7 -2.33 -0.41 -6.92
N ARG A 8 -1.98 0.64 -6.16
CA ARG A 8 -2.84 1.82 -6.09
C ARG A 8 -3.01 2.43 -7.48
N ARG A 9 -1.92 2.57 -8.22
CA ARG A 9 -1.98 3.17 -9.54
C ARG A 9 -2.69 2.26 -10.54
N TYR A 10 -2.53 0.96 -10.38
CA TYR A 10 -3.24 0.01 -11.22
C TYR A 10 -4.75 0.16 -11.05
N LYS A 11 -5.19 0.44 -9.82
CA LYS A 11 -6.61 0.64 -9.54
C LYS A 11 -7.06 2.08 -9.85
N VAL A 12 -6.16 2.91 -10.33
CA VAL A 12 -6.43 4.31 -10.67
C VAL A 12 -6.97 5.07 -9.47
N LEU A 13 -6.32 4.88 -8.32
CA LEU A 13 -6.70 5.56 -7.09
C LEU A 13 -5.65 6.61 -6.73
N SER A 14 -6.11 7.76 -6.26
CA SER A 14 -5.20 8.73 -5.65
C SER A 14 -4.88 8.25 -4.25
N MET A 15 -3.84 8.85 -3.63
CA MET A 15 -3.54 8.53 -2.25
C MET A 15 -4.68 8.94 -1.32
N ARG A 16 -5.37 10.03 -1.64
CA ARG A 16 -6.53 10.46 -0.84
C ARG A 16 -7.68 9.46 -0.93
N GLU A 17 -7.88 8.92 -2.12
CA GLU A 17 -8.92 7.92 -2.30
C GLU A 17 -8.58 6.65 -1.55
N LEU A 18 -7.31 6.25 -1.59
CA LEU A 18 -6.89 5.07 -0.86
C LEU A 18 -7.03 5.30 0.65
N GLU A 19 -6.72 6.51 1.12
CA GLU A 19 -6.94 6.85 2.52
C GLU A 19 -8.40 6.65 2.89
N ALA A 20 -9.31 7.16 2.08
CA ALA A 20 -10.73 7.05 2.37
C ALA A 20 -11.19 5.59 2.39
N LEU A 21 -10.68 4.79 1.47
CA LEU A 21 -11.09 3.40 1.36
C LEU A 21 -10.49 2.52 2.44
N SER A 22 -9.26 2.79 2.82
CA SER A 22 -8.54 1.92 3.74
C SER A 22 -8.61 2.36 5.19
N GLY A 23 -8.85 3.65 5.42
CA GLY A 23 -8.77 4.18 6.77
C GLY A 23 -7.35 4.43 7.23
N VAL A 24 -6.36 4.21 6.36
CA VAL A 24 -4.97 4.49 6.68
C VAL A 24 -4.65 5.91 6.24
N SER A 25 -3.98 6.68 7.10
CA SER A 25 -3.77 8.09 6.82
C SER A 25 -2.93 8.31 5.57
N TYR A 26 -3.20 9.43 4.90
CA TYR A 26 -2.44 9.85 3.73
C TYR A 26 -0.95 9.87 4.01
N ASN A 27 -0.57 10.41 5.17
CA ASN A 27 0.83 10.51 5.52
C ASN A 27 1.50 9.14 5.61
N THR A 28 0.80 8.18 6.20
CA THR A 28 1.33 6.82 6.30
C THR A 28 1.47 6.19 4.92
N ILE A 29 0.47 6.37 4.07
CA ILE A 29 0.52 5.83 2.70
C ILE A 29 1.71 6.43 1.96
N TRP A 30 1.88 7.75 2.06
CA TRP A 30 2.98 8.42 1.38
C TRP A 30 4.34 7.89 1.85
N ARG A 31 4.49 7.72 3.14
CA ARG A 31 5.76 7.25 3.69
C ARG A 31 6.06 5.82 3.24
N LEU A 32 5.04 4.99 3.18
CA LEU A 32 5.23 3.62 2.72
C LEU A 32 5.56 3.57 1.23
N GLU A 33 4.88 4.39 0.43
CA GLU A 33 5.10 4.38 -1.01
C GLU A 33 6.46 4.94 -1.40
N THR A 34 6.93 5.92 -0.65
CA THR A 34 8.21 6.56 -0.97
C THR A 34 9.39 5.89 -0.32
N GLY A 35 9.15 4.86 0.49
CA GLY A 35 10.24 4.16 1.16
C GLY A 35 10.79 4.87 2.36
N ARG A 36 10.10 5.91 2.86
CA ARG A 36 10.54 6.61 4.05
C ARG A 36 10.46 5.71 5.27
N THR A 37 9.57 4.74 5.25
CA THR A 37 9.52 3.72 6.26
C THR A 37 9.22 2.40 5.58
N SER A 38 9.81 1.33 6.06
CA SER A 38 9.50 -0.01 5.57
C SER A 38 8.60 -0.75 6.53
N GLU A 39 8.28 -0.13 7.66
CA GLU A 39 7.48 -0.79 8.67
C GLU A 39 6.06 -0.30 8.64
N ALA A 40 5.14 -1.23 8.56
CA ALA A 40 3.73 -0.93 8.66
C ALA A 40 3.14 -1.95 9.61
N ARG A 41 2.19 -1.50 10.40
CA ARG A 41 1.53 -2.40 11.33
C ARG A 41 0.71 -3.41 10.53
N PRO A 42 0.60 -4.64 11.03
CA PRO A 42 -0.20 -5.65 10.33
C PRO A 42 -1.62 -5.18 10.04
N ARG A 43 -2.21 -4.41 10.95
CA ARG A 43 -3.54 -3.87 10.72
C ARG A 43 -3.58 -2.97 9.50
N SER A 44 -2.57 -2.10 9.36
CA SER A 44 -2.51 -1.19 8.22
C SER A 44 -2.33 -1.95 6.93
N ILE A 45 -1.49 -2.97 6.95
CA ILE A 45 -1.26 -3.78 5.76
C ILE A 45 -2.55 -4.47 5.35
N ARG A 46 -3.28 -5.03 6.30
CA ARG A 46 -4.55 -5.70 6.00
C ARG A 46 -5.58 -4.71 5.46
N SER A 47 -5.63 -3.52 6.05
CA SER A 47 -6.59 -2.50 5.61
C SER A 47 -6.28 -2.03 4.20
N LEU A 48 -5.02 -1.80 3.89
CA LEU A 48 -4.62 -1.39 2.56
C LEU A 48 -4.89 -2.49 1.54
N ALA A 49 -4.56 -3.72 1.89
CA ALA A 49 -4.80 -4.85 0.99
C ALA A 49 -6.29 -5.02 0.71
N GLY A 50 -7.12 -4.88 1.74
CA GLY A 50 -8.56 -4.96 1.57
C GLY A 50 -9.08 -3.87 0.64
N ALA A 51 -8.57 -2.66 0.81
CA ALA A 51 -8.99 -1.55 -0.04
C ALA A 51 -8.57 -1.76 -1.49
N LEU A 52 -7.44 -2.42 -1.69
CA LEU A 52 -6.92 -2.68 -3.03
C LEU A 52 -7.43 -4.00 -3.62
N GLY A 53 -8.12 -4.80 -2.83
CA GLY A 53 -8.66 -6.06 -3.31
C GLY A 53 -7.63 -7.13 -3.53
N VAL A 54 -6.55 -7.12 -2.74
CA VAL A 54 -5.48 -8.10 -2.87
C VAL A 54 -5.20 -8.73 -1.51
N GLU A 55 -4.43 -9.80 -1.54
CA GLU A 55 -4.00 -10.45 -0.30
C GLU A 55 -2.95 -9.60 0.39
N PRO A 56 -2.93 -9.57 1.71
CA PRO A 56 -1.95 -8.74 2.42
C PRO A 56 -0.51 -9.03 2.01
N HIS A 57 -0.14 -10.28 1.78
CA HIS A 57 1.24 -10.59 1.44
C HIS A 57 1.65 -10.01 0.09
N GLU A 58 0.69 -9.68 -0.77
CA GLU A 58 1.01 -9.04 -2.05
C GLU A 58 1.69 -7.70 -1.84
N LEU A 59 1.33 -6.99 -0.77
CA LEU A 59 1.94 -5.70 -0.50
C LEU A 59 3.37 -5.83 0.00
N LEU A 60 3.72 -7.00 0.51
CA LEU A 60 5.04 -7.22 1.08
C LEU A 60 6.06 -7.69 0.04
N LYS A 61 5.60 -8.01 -1.16
CA LYS A 61 6.52 -8.41 -2.22
C LYS A 61 7.26 -7.21 -2.75
N GLU A 62 8.53 -7.43 -3.10
CA GLU A 62 9.29 -6.38 -3.74
C GLU A 62 8.93 -6.38 -5.21
N GLY A 63 8.68 -5.22 -5.74
CA GLY A 63 8.20 -5.11 -7.09
C GLY A 63 9.18 -5.64 -8.12
N SER A 64 10.46 -5.53 -7.84
CA SER A 64 11.46 -5.92 -8.82
C SER A 64 12.05 -7.27 -8.56
N GLU A 65 11.58 -8.01 -7.77
CA GLU A 65 12.25 -9.13 -7.39
C GLU A 65 12.51 -10.12 -8.21
N ASP A 66 12.98 -10.27 -8.46
CA ASP A 66 13.08 -11.07 -9.06
C ASP A 66 13.92 -11.76 -8.95
N ALA A 67 13.94 -11.83 -8.65
CA ALA A 67 14.58 -12.38 -8.71
C ALA A 67 15.14 -13.09 -8.65
#